data_81c5c72130bb0acf3adba70a365c314e
#
_entry.id   81c5c72130bb0acf3adba70a365c314e
#
_cell.length_a   1.000
_cell.length_b   1.000
_cell.length_c   1.000
_cell.angle_alpha   90.00
_cell.angle_beta   90.00
_cell.angle_gamma   90.00
#
_symmetry.space_group_name_H-M   'P 1'
#
loop_
_entity.id
_entity.type
_entity.pdbx_description
1 polymer ?
#
loop_
_entity_poly.entity_id
_entity_poly.type
_entity_poly.pdbx_seq_one_letter_code
_entity_poly.pdbx_strand_id
1 'polypeptide(L)'
;LKDRGHIKAGDVLLILGAAGGVGISAIELGKAYGARVIAAVSSEEKAAVARECGADDVVIYGRPPFDKAQSKALAEQFKAACGPNGANIVYDIVGGDYSEPAVRAIAWEGKFLVVGFPAGIAKLPLNLTLLKSCDVCGVFWGAFTVREPKKNAAHIAELFELLKAGKIAPRVSARFPLAEGGKAIAMLENRQAVGKVVVTMD
;
A
#
# COMPACT_ATOMS: atom_id res chain seq x y z
N LEU A 1 -2.45 8.07 -4.17
CA LEU A 1 -2.43 8.87 -2.94
C LEU A 1 -2.99 10.26 -3.17
N LYS A 2 -2.51 11.06 -4.15
CA LYS A 2 -2.96 12.45 -4.39
C LYS A 2 -4.43 12.55 -4.79
N ASP A 3 -4.80 12.08 -5.97
CA ASP A 3 -6.12 12.35 -6.59
C ASP A 3 -7.28 11.68 -5.89
N ARG A 4 -7.10 10.49 -5.35
CA ARG A 4 -8.17 9.73 -4.71
C ARG A 4 -8.05 9.73 -3.19
N GLY A 5 -6.81 9.81 -2.67
CA GLY A 5 -6.54 9.88 -1.24
C GLY A 5 -6.56 11.28 -0.68
N HIS A 6 -6.25 12.28 -1.50
CA HIS A 6 -6.06 13.69 -1.08
C HIS A 6 -5.08 13.81 0.09
N ILE A 7 -3.98 13.04 0.04
CA ILE A 7 -2.98 12.96 1.10
C ILE A 7 -2.43 14.32 1.48
N LYS A 8 -2.28 14.56 2.76
CA LYS A 8 -1.76 15.80 3.36
C LYS A 8 -0.66 15.50 4.36
N ALA A 9 0.18 16.47 4.64
CA ALA A 9 1.13 16.39 5.75
C ALA A 9 0.39 16.20 7.08
N GLY A 10 0.87 15.27 7.89
CA GLY A 10 0.25 14.88 9.17
C GLY A 10 -0.80 13.78 9.07
N ASP A 11 -1.24 13.39 7.87
CA ASP A 11 -2.15 12.24 7.71
C ASP A 11 -1.49 10.94 8.18
N VAL A 12 -2.30 10.01 8.68
CA VAL A 12 -1.92 8.63 8.96
C VAL A 12 -2.29 7.77 7.75
N LEU A 13 -1.29 7.16 7.12
CA LEU A 13 -1.42 6.29 5.94
C LEU A 13 -1.15 4.84 6.33
N LEU A 14 -2.18 4.00 6.34
CA LEU A 14 -2.05 2.54 6.51
C LEU A 14 -1.94 1.88 5.13
N ILE A 15 -0.86 1.12 4.91
CA ILE A 15 -0.60 0.44 3.64
C ILE A 15 -0.64 -1.07 3.85
N LEU A 16 -1.58 -1.76 3.22
CA LEU A 16 -1.63 -3.23 3.18
C LEU A 16 -0.70 -3.74 2.07
N GLY A 17 0.10 -4.77 2.36
CA GLY A 17 1.07 -5.33 1.42
C GLY A 17 2.27 -4.40 1.16
N ALA A 18 2.69 -3.67 2.18
CA ALA A 18 3.63 -2.56 2.11
C ALA A 18 5.03 -2.91 1.58
N ALA A 19 5.48 -4.17 1.65
CA ALA A 19 6.80 -4.59 1.15
C ALA A 19 6.82 -4.99 -0.34
N GLY A 20 5.68 -5.00 -1.03
CA GLY A 20 5.63 -5.19 -2.48
C GLY A 20 6.06 -3.93 -3.23
N GLY A 21 6.32 -4.06 -4.55
CA GLY A 21 6.80 -2.92 -5.36
C GLY A 21 5.88 -1.69 -5.34
N VAL A 22 4.56 -1.89 -5.29
CA VAL A 22 3.58 -0.78 -5.16
C VAL A 22 3.55 -0.27 -3.72
N GLY A 23 3.67 -1.17 -2.72
CA GLY A 23 3.65 -0.82 -1.31
C GLY A 23 4.85 0.02 -0.91
N ILE A 24 6.07 -0.35 -1.32
CA ILE A 24 7.29 0.43 -1.06
C ILE A 24 7.16 1.83 -1.67
N SER A 25 6.70 1.93 -2.92
CA SER A 25 6.46 3.23 -3.54
C SER A 25 5.43 4.07 -2.77
N ALA A 26 4.41 3.43 -2.18
CA ALA A 26 3.44 4.14 -1.34
C ALA A 26 4.03 4.59 -0.01
N ILE A 27 4.97 3.82 0.60
CA ILE A 27 5.72 4.26 1.79
C ILE A 27 6.52 5.52 1.46
N GLU A 28 7.38 5.46 0.44
CA GLU A 28 8.25 6.57 0.04
C GLU A 28 7.45 7.83 -0.30
N LEU A 29 6.37 7.70 -1.08
CA LEU A 29 5.51 8.83 -1.42
C LEU A 29 4.75 9.35 -0.20
N GLY A 30 4.26 8.49 0.69
CA GLY A 30 3.63 8.89 1.94
C GLY A 30 4.58 9.76 2.77
N LYS A 31 5.82 9.33 2.92
CA LYS A 31 6.88 10.11 3.62
C LYS A 31 7.21 11.41 2.89
N ALA A 32 7.33 11.38 1.57
CA ALA A 32 7.60 12.58 0.76
C ALA A 32 6.51 13.65 0.89
N TYR A 33 5.25 13.21 1.10
CA TYR A 33 4.10 14.10 1.36
C TYR A 33 3.88 14.44 2.84
N GLY A 34 4.75 13.98 3.73
CA GLY A 34 4.70 14.31 5.15
C GLY A 34 3.70 13.53 5.98
N ALA A 35 3.25 12.35 5.48
CA ALA A 35 2.38 11.47 6.24
C ALA A 35 3.15 10.63 7.26
N ARG A 36 2.46 10.21 8.33
CA ARG A 36 2.88 9.11 9.18
C ARG A 36 2.46 7.80 8.53
N VAL A 37 3.42 6.95 8.19
CA VAL A 37 3.20 5.74 7.40
C VAL A 37 3.24 4.50 8.27
N ILE A 38 2.14 3.72 8.27
CA ILE A 38 2.00 2.43 8.91
C ILE A 38 2.06 1.34 7.84
N ALA A 39 3.09 0.51 7.87
CA ALA A 39 3.27 -0.56 6.92
C ALA A 39 2.70 -1.88 7.45
N ALA A 40 1.74 -2.47 6.76
CA ALA A 40 1.23 -3.79 7.10
C ALA A 40 1.82 -4.86 6.16
N VAL A 41 2.48 -5.86 6.72
CA VAL A 41 3.29 -6.87 6.02
C VAL A 41 3.10 -8.27 6.62
N SER A 42 3.63 -9.31 5.95
CA SER A 42 3.39 -10.71 6.31
C SER A 42 4.58 -11.41 6.98
N SER A 43 5.68 -10.73 7.25
CA SER A 43 6.86 -11.31 7.92
C SER A 43 7.77 -10.22 8.50
N GLU A 44 8.64 -10.60 9.44
CA GLU A 44 9.66 -9.71 10.02
C GLU A 44 10.68 -9.23 8.96
N GLU A 45 11.07 -10.10 8.03
CA GLU A 45 11.96 -9.72 6.93
C GLU A 45 11.36 -8.56 6.11
N LYS A 46 10.07 -8.66 5.79
CA LYS A 46 9.33 -7.60 5.09
C LYS A 46 9.13 -6.35 5.95
N ALA A 47 9.01 -6.52 7.25
CA ALA A 47 8.94 -5.41 8.20
C ALA A 47 10.25 -4.63 8.23
N ALA A 48 11.39 -5.30 8.25
CA ALA A 48 12.70 -4.66 8.17
C ALA A 48 12.81 -3.78 6.93
N VAL A 49 12.46 -4.33 5.76
CA VAL A 49 12.46 -3.56 4.50
C VAL A 49 11.51 -2.38 4.52
N ALA A 50 10.31 -2.53 5.08
CA ALA A 50 9.36 -1.42 5.17
C ALA A 50 9.91 -0.27 6.04
N ARG A 51 10.60 -0.60 7.15
CA ARG A 51 11.29 0.40 8.00
C ARG A 51 12.45 1.08 7.26
N GLU A 52 13.27 0.32 6.54
CA GLU A 52 14.34 0.88 5.69
C GLU A 52 13.81 1.85 4.64
N CYS A 53 12.61 1.60 4.10
CA CYS A 53 11.94 2.47 3.14
C CYS A 53 11.23 3.67 3.79
N GLY A 54 11.29 3.81 5.13
CA GLY A 54 10.79 4.97 5.86
C GLY A 54 9.44 4.80 6.54
N ALA A 55 8.90 3.58 6.67
CA ALA A 55 7.69 3.36 7.47
C ALA A 55 7.94 3.73 8.94
N ASP A 56 7.04 4.50 9.54
CA ASP A 56 7.14 4.95 10.94
C ASP A 56 6.75 3.85 11.92
N ASP A 57 5.85 2.93 11.50
CA ASP A 57 5.43 1.79 12.30
C ASP A 57 5.07 0.62 11.39
N VAL A 58 5.06 -0.60 11.94
CA VAL A 58 4.82 -1.82 11.19
C VAL A 58 3.86 -2.75 11.94
N VAL A 59 2.87 -3.28 11.21
CA VAL A 59 1.99 -4.34 11.68
C VAL A 59 2.27 -5.62 10.89
N ILE A 60 2.57 -6.71 11.60
CA ILE A 60 2.77 -8.01 10.97
C ILE A 60 1.48 -8.83 11.10
N TYR A 61 0.92 -9.19 9.96
CA TYR A 61 -0.32 -9.94 9.88
C TYR A 61 -0.11 -11.39 9.45
N GLY A 62 -1.00 -12.27 9.92
CA GLY A 62 -1.04 -13.68 9.51
C GLY A 62 -1.57 -13.86 8.07
N ARG A 63 -1.69 -15.12 7.66
CA ARG A 63 -2.28 -15.48 6.36
C ARG A 63 -3.75 -15.88 6.53
N PRO A 64 -4.66 -15.45 5.63
CA PRO A 64 -6.05 -15.90 5.65
C PRO A 64 -6.16 -17.39 5.24
N PRO A 65 -7.33 -18.04 5.47
CA PRO A 65 -8.57 -17.41 5.94
C PRO A 65 -8.51 -17.02 7.41
N PHE A 66 -9.13 -15.89 7.76
CA PHE A 66 -9.26 -15.43 9.15
C PHE A 66 -10.62 -15.83 9.72
N ASP A 67 -10.62 -16.41 10.92
CA ASP A 67 -11.82 -16.49 11.70
C ASP A 67 -12.22 -15.12 12.29
N LYS A 68 -13.38 -15.06 12.94
CA LYS A 68 -13.88 -13.80 13.51
C LYS A 68 -12.96 -13.22 14.60
N ALA A 69 -12.32 -14.07 15.39
CA ALA A 69 -11.42 -13.64 16.46
C ALA A 69 -10.11 -13.07 15.87
N GLN A 70 -9.54 -13.75 14.88
CA GLN A 70 -8.33 -13.32 14.16
C GLN A 70 -8.57 -12.01 13.40
N SER A 71 -9.71 -11.87 12.71
CA SER A 71 -10.08 -10.63 12.01
C SER A 71 -10.23 -9.46 13.00
N LYS A 72 -10.86 -9.70 14.16
CA LYS A 72 -10.97 -8.70 15.22
C LYS A 72 -9.61 -8.33 15.80
N ALA A 73 -8.75 -9.31 16.08
CA ALA A 73 -7.41 -9.07 16.62
C ALA A 73 -6.58 -8.22 15.65
N LEU A 74 -6.63 -8.51 14.35
CA LEU A 74 -5.95 -7.73 13.32
C LEU A 74 -6.49 -6.28 13.24
N ALA A 75 -7.80 -6.09 13.37
CA ALA A 75 -8.39 -4.76 13.41
C ALA A 75 -7.89 -3.96 14.63
N GLU A 76 -7.76 -4.58 15.79
CA GLU A 76 -7.21 -3.91 16.99
C GLU A 76 -5.72 -3.56 16.82
N GLN A 77 -4.93 -4.43 16.17
CA GLN A 77 -3.53 -4.13 15.84
C GLN A 77 -3.43 -2.91 14.91
N PHE A 78 -4.25 -2.84 13.86
CA PHE A 78 -4.29 -1.68 12.97
C PHE A 78 -4.69 -0.40 13.70
N LYS A 79 -5.73 -0.47 14.56
CA LYS A 79 -6.15 0.69 15.36
C LYS A 79 -5.04 1.16 16.30
N ALA A 80 -4.38 0.24 17.00
CA ALA A 80 -3.27 0.58 17.89
C ALA A 80 -2.14 1.27 17.15
N ALA A 81 -1.74 0.74 15.98
CA ALA A 81 -0.69 1.32 15.15
C ALA A 81 -1.09 2.69 14.56
N CYS A 82 -2.34 2.85 14.12
CA CYS A 82 -2.81 4.13 13.56
C CYS A 82 -3.03 5.20 14.62
N GLY A 83 -3.22 4.82 15.88
CA GLY A 83 -3.51 5.75 16.98
C GLY A 83 -5.00 6.08 17.14
N PRO A 84 -5.35 6.97 18.09
CA PRO A 84 -6.73 7.17 18.54
C PRO A 84 -7.67 7.68 17.45
N ASN A 85 -7.18 8.41 16.49
CA ASN A 85 -7.98 8.97 15.40
C ASN A 85 -8.14 8.02 14.20
N GLY A 86 -7.36 6.92 14.14
CA GLY A 86 -7.36 5.98 13.03
C GLY A 86 -6.57 6.46 11.81
N ALA A 87 -6.64 5.68 10.71
CA ALA A 87 -5.96 5.99 9.45
C ALA A 87 -6.78 6.98 8.61
N ASN A 88 -6.21 8.12 8.24
CA ASN A 88 -6.82 9.05 7.29
C ASN A 88 -6.94 8.41 5.89
N ILE A 89 -5.96 7.59 5.54
CA ILE A 89 -5.94 6.85 4.27
C ILE A 89 -5.56 5.40 4.54
N VAL A 90 -6.37 4.47 4.05
CA VAL A 90 -6.02 3.06 3.92
C VAL A 90 -5.71 2.79 2.45
N TYR A 91 -4.50 2.31 2.17
CA TYR A 91 -4.05 1.97 0.81
C TYR A 91 -4.03 0.45 0.66
N ASP A 92 -5.09 -0.11 0.08
CA ASP A 92 -5.27 -1.56 -0.04
C ASP A 92 -4.87 -2.08 -1.42
N ILE A 93 -3.71 -2.74 -1.48
CA ILE A 93 -3.22 -3.45 -2.66
C ILE A 93 -3.33 -4.97 -2.53
N VAL A 94 -3.98 -5.46 -1.47
CA VAL A 94 -4.05 -6.90 -1.11
C VAL A 94 -5.45 -7.45 -1.29
N GLY A 95 -6.46 -6.77 -0.77
CA GLY A 95 -7.85 -7.23 -0.80
C GLY A 95 -8.16 -8.39 0.16
N GLY A 96 -9.20 -9.16 -0.15
CA GLY A 96 -9.60 -10.33 0.61
C GLY A 96 -9.95 -10.02 2.07
N ASP A 97 -9.61 -10.95 2.96
CA ASP A 97 -9.95 -10.87 4.39
C ASP A 97 -9.20 -9.75 5.15
N TYR A 98 -8.19 -9.13 4.53
CA TYR A 98 -7.43 -8.03 5.15
C TYR A 98 -8.18 -6.70 5.12
N SER A 99 -9.09 -6.51 4.17
CA SER A 99 -9.74 -5.22 3.92
C SER A 99 -10.71 -4.83 5.05
N GLU A 100 -11.51 -5.77 5.58
CA GLU A 100 -12.44 -5.47 6.67
C GLU A 100 -11.72 -5.00 7.94
N PRO A 101 -10.69 -5.70 8.48
CA PRO A 101 -9.90 -5.20 9.60
C PRO A 101 -9.34 -3.79 9.38
N ALA A 102 -8.88 -3.49 8.16
CA ALA A 102 -8.33 -2.18 7.83
C ALA A 102 -9.39 -1.07 7.82
N VAL A 103 -10.60 -1.33 7.28
CA VAL A 103 -11.72 -0.37 7.35
C VAL A 103 -12.12 -0.09 8.78
N ARG A 104 -12.03 -1.07 9.69
CA ARG A 104 -12.31 -0.84 11.12
C ARG A 104 -11.33 0.11 11.79
N ALA A 105 -10.12 0.25 11.25
CA ALA A 105 -9.09 1.17 11.73
C ALA A 105 -9.09 2.53 11.02
N ILE A 106 -10.00 2.76 10.07
CA ILE A 106 -10.07 4.03 9.35
C ILE A 106 -10.54 5.18 10.26
N ALA A 107 -10.06 6.37 10.01
CA ALA A 107 -10.48 7.59 10.69
C ALA A 107 -11.90 8.01 10.28
N TRP A 108 -12.50 8.92 11.05
CA TRP A 108 -13.69 9.66 10.61
C TRP A 108 -13.39 10.40 9.30
N GLU A 109 -14.27 10.29 8.31
CA GLU A 109 -14.11 10.84 6.96
C GLU A 109 -12.83 10.36 6.23
N GLY A 110 -12.24 9.24 6.67
CA GLY A 110 -11.07 8.65 6.04
C GLY A 110 -11.38 8.05 4.66
N LYS A 111 -10.32 7.77 3.89
CA LYS A 111 -10.44 7.21 2.53
C LYS A 111 -9.83 5.82 2.44
N PHE A 112 -10.65 4.85 2.05
CA PHE A 112 -10.21 3.49 1.75
C PHE A 112 -9.96 3.36 0.25
N LEU A 113 -8.70 3.26 -0.15
CA LEU A 113 -8.28 3.19 -1.55
C LEU A 113 -8.16 1.73 -1.99
N VAL A 114 -9.05 1.29 -2.87
CA VAL A 114 -9.02 -0.05 -3.49
C VAL A 114 -8.09 0.01 -4.69
N VAL A 115 -6.90 -0.60 -4.57
CA VAL A 115 -5.83 -0.55 -5.59
C VAL A 115 -5.62 -1.91 -6.25
N GLY A 116 -5.78 -3.00 -5.50
CA GLY A 116 -5.61 -4.36 -6.01
C GLY A 116 -6.23 -5.40 -5.09
N PHE A 117 -6.26 -6.65 -5.56
CA PHE A 117 -6.92 -7.74 -4.83
C PHE A 117 -6.27 -9.13 -5.07
N PRO A 118 -4.92 -9.26 -4.96
CA PRO A 118 -4.24 -10.55 -5.14
C PRO A 118 -4.61 -11.60 -4.07
N ALA A 119 -5.17 -11.19 -2.93
CA ALA A 119 -5.72 -12.09 -1.93
C ALA A 119 -7.23 -12.36 -2.12
N GLY A 120 -7.81 -11.87 -3.20
CA GLY A 120 -9.23 -12.01 -3.52
C GLY A 120 -10.01 -10.70 -3.34
N ILE A 121 -11.25 -10.71 -3.83
CA ILE A 121 -12.14 -9.55 -3.75
C ILE A 121 -12.66 -9.39 -2.33
N ALA A 122 -12.47 -8.21 -1.75
CA ALA A 122 -12.93 -7.89 -0.41
C ALA A 122 -14.46 -7.87 -0.31
N LYS A 123 -14.98 -8.37 0.80
CA LYS A 123 -16.40 -8.27 1.18
C LYS A 123 -16.50 -7.31 2.36
N LEU A 124 -16.77 -6.03 2.07
CA LEU A 124 -16.88 -5.02 3.12
C LEU A 124 -18.33 -4.90 3.62
N PRO A 125 -18.55 -5.00 4.93
CA PRO A 125 -19.82 -4.64 5.53
C PRO A 125 -20.05 -3.12 5.38
N LEU A 126 -21.01 -2.72 4.54
CA LEU A 126 -21.25 -1.31 4.19
C LEU A 126 -21.64 -0.44 5.39
N ASN A 127 -22.19 -1.03 6.46
CA ASN A 127 -22.46 -0.30 7.70
C ASN A 127 -21.18 0.30 8.33
N LEU A 128 -19.99 -0.22 8.04
CA LEU A 128 -18.73 0.36 8.51
C LEU A 128 -18.47 1.72 7.86
N THR A 129 -18.87 1.92 6.61
CA THR A 129 -18.72 3.22 5.93
C THR A 129 -19.64 4.26 6.55
N LEU A 130 -20.88 3.88 6.89
CA LEU A 130 -21.80 4.75 7.63
C LEU A 130 -21.25 5.16 8.99
N LEU A 131 -20.75 4.18 9.77
CA LEU A 131 -20.26 4.42 11.14
C LEU A 131 -19.00 5.30 11.20
N LYS A 132 -18.27 5.40 10.10
CA LYS A 132 -17.03 6.19 9.99
C LYS A 132 -17.19 7.39 9.07
N SER A 133 -18.34 7.57 8.42
CA SER A 133 -18.53 8.57 7.35
C SER A 133 -17.42 8.53 6.30
N CYS A 134 -16.84 7.34 6.06
CA CYS A 134 -15.66 7.17 5.23
C CYS A 134 -16.00 6.83 3.77
N ASP A 135 -15.08 7.18 2.86
CA ASP A 135 -15.20 6.88 1.45
C ASP A 135 -14.47 5.58 1.08
N VAL A 136 -15.09 4.76 0.22
CA VAL A 136 -14.41 3.65 -0.47
C VAL A 136 -14.16 4.06 -1.92
N CYS A 137 -12.90 4.24 -2.28
CA CYS A 137 -12.48 4.83 -3.54
C CYS A 137 -11.71 3.84 -4.40
N GLY A 138 -12.20 3.55 -5.61
CA GLY A 138 -11.45 2.77 -6.60
C GLY A 138 -10.26 3.58 -7.16
N VAL A 139 -9.13 2.90 -7.37
CA VAL A 139 -7.92 3.47 -7.97
C VAL A 139 -7.55 2.64 -9.20
N PHE A 140 -7.97 3.11 -10.36
CA PHE A 140 -7.68 2.44 -11.63
C PHE A 140 -6.74 3.28 -12.49
N TRP A 141 -5.44 3.14 -12.25
CA TRP A 141 -4.42 3.92 -12.94
C TRP A 141 -4.44 3.72 -14.46
N GLY A 142 -4.65 2.50 -14.97
CA GLY A 142 -4.71 2.23 -16.40
C GLY A 142 -5.77 3.06 -17.13
N ALA A 143 -6.99 3.15 -16.59
CA ALA A 143 -8.02 4.00 -17.15
C ALA A 143 -7.73 5.50 -16.96
N PHE A 144 -7.11 5.87 -15.84
CA PHE A 144 -6.71 7.25 -15.55
C PHE A 144 -5.73 7.79 -16.59
N THR A 145 -4.71 7.01 -16.98
CA THR A 145 -3.71 7.47 -17.98
C THR A 145 -4.33 7.85 -19.33
N VAL A 146 -5.40 7.15 -19.72
CA VAL A 146 -6.12 7.39 -20.97
C VAL A 146 -7.10 8.56 -20.85
N ARG A 147 -7.80 8.64 -19.71
CA ARG A 147 -8.84 9.67 -19.49
C ARG A 147 -8.28 11.04 -19.13
N GLU A 148 -7.15 11.04 -18.41
CA GLU A 148 -6.52 12.25 -17.85
C GLU A 148 -5.02 12.34 -18.24
N PRO A 149 -4.66 12.30 -19.55
CA PRO A 149 -3.27 12.19 -19.97
C PRO A 149 -2.40 13.38 -19.52
N LYS A 150 -2.95 14.58 -19.50
CA LYS A 150 -2.24 15.79 -19.04
C LYS A 150 -1.93 15.71 -17.55
N LYS A 151 -2.87 15.24 -16.75
CA LYS A 151 -2.69 15.06 -15.30
C LYS A 151 -1.70 13.95 -14.99
N ASN A 152 -1.75 12.85 -15.75
CA ASN A 152 -0.77 11.78 -15.66
C ASN A 152 0.65 12.29 -15.99
N ALA A 153 0.83 13.10 -17.03
CA ALA A 153 2.11 13.70 -17.37
C ALA A 153 2.64 14.61 -16.24
N ALA A 154 1.77 15.41 -15.61
CA ALA A 154 2.14 16.24 -14.48
C ALA A 154 2.58 15.39 -13.26
N HIS A 155 1.91 14.26 -12.98
CA HIS A 155 2.33 13.33 -11.93
C HIS A 155 3.69 12.70 -12.22
N ILE A 156 3.95 12.31 -13.47
CA ILE A 156 5.26 11.77 -13.87
C ILE A 156 6.37 12.82 -13.65
N ALA A 157 6.13 14.06 -14.07
CA ALA A 157 7.08 15.15 -13.85
C ALA A 157 7.38 15.36 -12.36
N GLU A 158 6.36 15.36 -11.51
CA GLU A 158 6.51 15.48 -10.05
C GLU A 158 7.31 14.31 -9.46
N LEU A 159 7.07 13.08 -9.90
CA LEU A 159 7.84 11.91 -9.46
C LEU A 159 9.32 12.05 -9.80
N PHE A 160 9.66 12.57 -10.98
CA PHE A 160 11.05 12.85 -11.34
C PHE A 160 11.67 13.94 -10.47
N GLU A 161 10.94 14.99 -10.10
CA GLU A 161 11.45 16.00 -9.18
C GLU A 161 11.66 15.45 -7.75
N LEU A 162 10.76 14.58 -7.27
CA LEU A 162 10.95 13.88 -5.98
C LEU A 162 12.17 12.96 -6.01
N LEU A 163 12.39 12.25 -7.13
CA LEU A 163 13.56 11.39 -7.33
C LEU A 163 14.85 12.19 -7.34
N LYS A 164 14.92 13.29 -8.12
CA LYS A 164 16.07 14.21 -8.16
C LYS A 164 16.38 14.82 -6.81
N ALA A 165 15.35 15.14 -6.03
CA ALA A 165 15.49 15.67 -4.69
C ALA A 165 15.87 14.61 -3.64
N GLY A 166 16.02 13.35 -4.02
CA GLY A 166 16.32 12.24 -3.11
C GLY A 166 15.19 11.90 -2.12
N LYS A 167 13.97 12.40 -2.37
CA LYS A 167 12.81 12.15 -1.51
C LYS A 167 12.17 10.77 -1.75
N ILE A 168 12.43 10.17 -2.90
CA ILE A 168 12.07 8.80 -3.24
C ILE A 168 13.27 8.12 -3.88
N ALA A 169 13.45 6.81 -3.61
CA ALA A 169 14.56 6.01 -4.15
C ALA A 169 14.07 4.58 -4.45
N PRO A 170 13.34 4.36 -5.57
CA PRO A 170 12.70 3.08 -5.87
C PRO A 170 13.65 1.89 -5.76
N ARG A 171 13.36 0.98 -4.82
CA ARG A 171 14.22 -0.17 -4.53
C ARG A 171 14.12 -1.23 -5.62
N VAL A 172 15.25 -1.53 -6.27
CA VAL A 172 15.41 -2.72 -7.13
C VAL A 172 16.03 -3.83 -6.29
N SER A 173 15.27 -4.89 -6.01
CA SER A 173 15.68 -5.99 -5.14
C SER A 173 16.40 -7.13 -5.88
N ALA A 174 16.13 -7.30 -7.17
CA ALA A 174 16.76 -8.31 -7.98
C ALA A 174 16.87 -7.86 -9.44
N ARG A 175 17.95 -8.29 -10.10
CA ARG A 175 18.18 -8.12 -11.54
C ARG A 175 18.45 -9.46 -12.17
N PHE A 176 17.85 -9.73 -13.32
CA PHE A 176 18.03 -10.94 -14.09
C PHE A 176 18.37 -10.55 -15.54
N PRO A 177 19.30 -11.24 -16.23
CA PRO A 177 19.45 -11.08 -17.67
C PRO A 177 18.20 -11.59 -18.39
N LEU A 178 17.96 -11.15 -19.63
CA LEU A 178 16.77 -11.54 -20.41
C LEU A 178 16.61 -13.06 -20.50
N ALA A 179 17.70 -13.80 -20.67
CA ALA A 179 17.69 -15.27 -20.72
C ALA A 179 17.14 -15.93 -19.45
N GLU A 180 17.14 -15.24 -18.31
CA GLU A 180 16.63 -15.68 -17.03
C GLU A 180 15.29 -15.03 -16.63
N GLY A 181 14.59 -14.39 -17.56
CA GLY A 181 13.30 -13.74 -17.31
C GLY A 181 12.25 -14.65 -16.65
N GLY A 182 12.28 -15.95 -16.96
CA GLY A 182 11.43 -16.95 -16.28
C GLY A 182 11.69 -17.05 -14.77
N LYS A 183 12.95 -16.90 -14.32
CA LYS A 183 13.28 -16.89 -12.89
C LYS A 183 12.74 -15.63 -12.21
N ALA A 184 12.76 -14.49 -12.89
CA ALA A 184 12.19 -13.24 -12.40
C ALA A 184 10.67 -13.37 -12.19
N ILE A 185 9.96 -14.01 -13.11
CA ILE A 185 8.51 -14.30 -13.00
C ILE A 185 8.26 -15.26 -11.84
N ALA A 186 9.00 -16.36 -11.76
CA ALA A 186 8.86 -17.33 -10.67
C ALA A 186 9.07 -16.70 -9.28
N MET A 187 9.99 -15.74 -9.16
CA MET A 187 10.20 -14.99 -7.91
C MET A 187 8.95 -14.21 -7.48
N LEU A 188 8.19 -13.65 -8.44
CA LEU A 188 6.92 -12.97 -8.18
C LEU A 188 5.82 -13.96 -7.80
N GLU A 189 5.69 -15.06 -8.54
CA GLU A 189 4.68 -16.12 -8.27
C GLU A 189 4.87 -16.74 -6.89
N ASN A 190 6.11 -17.00 -6.50
CA ASN A 190 6.47 -17.55 -5.19
C ASN A 190 6.40 -16.51 -4.05
N ARG A 191 5.99 -15.25 -4.33
CA ARG A 191 5.88 -14.15 -3.35
C ARG A 191 7.21 -13.84 -2.62
N GLN A 192 8.34 -14.10 -3.29
CA GLN A 192 9.70 -13.84 -2.79
C GLN A 192 10.18 -12.42 -3.13
N ALA A 193 9.51 -11.75 -4.05
CA ALA A 193 9.88 -10.40 -4.45
C ALA A 193 9.59 -9.39 -3.33
N VAL A 194 10.60 -8.56 -3.03
CA VAL A 194 10.52 -7.44 -2.09
C VAL A 194 10.99 -6.18 -2.83
N GLY A 195 10.07 -5.31 -3.22
CA GLY A 195 10.37 -4.19 -4.12
C GLY A 195 10.24 -4.56 -5.60
N LYS A 196 11.09 -3.99 -6.44
CA LYS A 196 11.10 -4.20 -7.90
C LYS A 196 12.05 -5.32 -8.30
N VAL A 197 11.58 -6.21 -9.17
CA VAL A 197 12.40 -7.18 -9.89
C VAL A 197 12.56 -6.68 -11.33
N VAL A 198 13.78 -6.62 -11.83
CA VAL A 198 14.10 -6.04 -13.15
C VAL A 198 14.76 -7.10 -14.02
N VAL A 199 14.38 -7.14 -15.29
CA VAL A 199 15.08 -7.90 -16.34
C VAL A 199 15.90 -6.91 -17.16
N THR A 200 17.22 -7.18 -17.28
CA THR A 200 18.14 -6.36 -18.08
C THR A 200 18.27 -6.90 -19.50
N MET A 201 18.59 -6.03 -20.44
CA MET A 201 18.66 -6.34 -21.88
C MET A 201 20.10 -6.41 -22.39
N ASP A 202 21.06 -6.43 -21.49
CA ASP A 202 22.51 -6.58 -21.69
C ASP A 202 22.96 -8.05 -21.60
#